data_48efa934016f067987709557da9ad1b3
#
_entry.id   48efa934016f067987709557da9ad1b3
#
_cell.length_a   1.000
_cell.length_b   1.000
_cell.length_c   1.000
_cell.angle_alpha   90.00
_cell.angle_beta   90.00
_cell.angle_gamma   90.00
#
_symmetry.space_group_name_H-M   'P 1'
#
loop_
_entity.id
_entity.type
_entity.pdbx_description
1 polymer ?
#
loop_
_entity_poly.entity_id
_entity_poly.type
_entity_poly.pdbx_seq_one_letter_code
_entity_poly.pdbx_strand_id
1 'polypeptide(L)'
;MNHVSERLIGLDIARYFAFVGMVLVNFDVVMSISYGLQSDGGFFNKFISQLQGRASAAFVVLAGIGLGLSGLKRESQAVNITIKRAIFLLILGLLNMSIFEGDILHYYAFYFLFGAFLLSFSNRVLVQIVGLLNVALLVMMLSIDYESGWNFEELTYSGFWTIDGFVRNLFFNGFHPVFPWLGFLLLGIVLSRTSLKDRHVQIKLITWGLAAVLVSEVVSFVLSGYVIPADSELQFLVTTVSMPPMPLYFLAASGSACLLIGLCLLASERFRESGIYSLISPAGTQTLTLYIVHIVVGMGVIEALGFTGSQSSSKAFVVAMIFCVLATIFAFAWAQWFRRGILESLMRKLTG
;
A
#
# COMPACT_ATOMS: atom_id res chain seq x y z
N MET A 1 -21.19 -2.17 -31.73
CA MET A 1 -21.01 -3.17 -30.66
C MET A 1 -20.30 -2.49 -29.52
N ASN A 2 -21.02 -2.18 -28.45
CA ASN A 2 -20.45 -1.55 -27.25
C ASN A 2 -19.59 -2.58 -26.54
N HIS A 3 -18.25 -2.52 -26.71
CA HIS A 3 -17.32 -3.19 -25.82
C HIS A 3 -17.42 -2.54 -24.43
N VAL A 4 -18.35 -3.01 -23.62
CA VAL A 4 -18.25 -2.86 -22.16
C VAL A 4 -16.94 -3.55 -21.79
N SER A 5 -15.91 -2.77 -21.44
CA SER A 5 -14.63 -3.34 -21.06
C SER A 5 -14.89 -4.27 -19.86
N GLU A 6 -14.77 -5.56 -20.08
CA GLU A 6 -14.88 -6.55 -19.01
C GLU A 6 -13.98 -6.15 -17.84
N ARG A 7 -14.58 -6.03 -16.68
CA ARG A 7 -13.90 -5.67 -15.44
C ARG A 7 -12.90 -6.76 -15.09
N LEU A 8 -11.67 -6.36 -14.77
CA LEU A 8 -10.63 -7.27 -14.31
C LEU A 8 -10.86 -7.62 -12.83
N ILE A 9 -11.68 -8.66 -12.58
CA ILE A 9 -12.02 -9.13 -11.23
C ILE A 9 -10.75 -9.44 -10.41
N GLY A 10 -9.70 -9.95 -11.04
CA GLY A 10 -8.42 -10.24 -10.39
C GLY A 10 -7.77 -9.02 -9.72
N LEU A 11 -7.98 -7.80 -10.24
CA LEU A 11 -7.50 -6.57 -9.58
C LEU A 11 -8.31 -6.25 -8.31
N ASP A 12 -9.61 -6.53 -8.28
CA ASP A 12 -10.42 -6.32 -7.09
C ASP A 12 -10.02 -7.33 -5.99
N ILE A 13 -9.72 -8.56 -6.39
CA ILE A 13 -9.20 -9.59 -5.48
C ILE A 13 -7.81 -9.20 -4.94
N ALA A 14 -6.93 -8.68 -5.80
CA ALA A 14 -5.62 -8.18 -5.35
C ALA A 14 -5.75 -7.02 -4.35
N ARG A 15 -6.70 -6.09 -4.56
CA ARG A 15 -7.02 -5.03 -3.57
C ARG A 15 -7.49 -5.60 -2.25
N TYR A 16 -8.34 -6.63 -2.28
CA TYR A 16 -8.80 -7.30 -1.08
C TYR A 16 -7.63 -7.92 -0.30
N PHE A 17 -6.73 -8.65 -0.94
CA PHE A 17 -5.57 -9.22 -0.25
C PHE A 17 -4.58 -8.17 0.23
N ALA A 18 -4.38 -7.08 -0.50
CA ALA A 18 -3.59 -5.95 -0.04
C ALA A 18 -4.23 -5.30 1.21
N PHE A 19 -5.56 -5.16 1.23
CA PHE A 19 -6.31 -4.69 2.40
C PHE A 19 -6.13 -5.64 3.60
N VAL A 20 -6.29 -6.96 3.41
CA VAL A 20 -6.06 -7.94 4.48
C VAL A 20 -4.64 -7.82 5.04
N GLY A 21 -3.64 -7.68 4.17
CA GLY A 21 -2.26 -7.46 4.60
C GLY A 21 -2.07 -6.19 5.43
N MET A 22 -2.72 -5.09 5.05
CA MET A 22 -2.68 -3.85 5.82
C MET A 22 -3.37 -3.98 7.19
N VAL A 23 -4.51 -4.67 7.27
CA VAL A 23 -5.20 -4.92 8.55
C VAL A 23 -4.32 -5.76 9.47
N LEU A 24 -3.68 -6.81 8.95
CA LEU A 24 -2.75 -7.65 9.71
C LEU A 24 -1.61 -6.83 10.33
N VAL A 25 -0.96 -6.00 9.52
CA VAL A 25 0.14 -5.15 9.96
C VAL A 25 -0.33 -4.12 10.98
N ASN A 26 -1.40 -3.40 10.68
CA ASN A 26 -1.88 -2.29 11.52
C ASN A 26 -2.41 -2.78 12.87
N PHE A 27 -3.09 -3.94 12.91
CA PHE A 27 -3.54 -4.53 14.17
C PHE A 27 -2.37 -5.05 14.99
N ASP A 28 -1.35 -5.63 14.35
CA ASP A 28 -0.13 -6.05 15.04
C ASP A 28 0.60 -4.85 15.65
N VAL A 29 0.72 -3.74 14.91
CA VAL A 29 1.31 -2.49 15.42
C VAL A 29 0.56 -1.95 16.64
N VAL A 30 -0.77 -1.94 16.63
CA VAL A 30 -1.59 -1.40 17.72
C VAL A 30 -1.63 -2.34 18.93
N MET A 31 -1.66 -3.65 18.69
CA MET A 31 -1.87 -4.66 19.73
C MET A 31 -0.57 -5.16 20.36
N SER A 32 0.54 -5.21 19.61
CA SER A 32 1.80 -5.75 20.12
C SER A 32 2.81 -4.66 20.44
N ILE A 33 3.64 -4.89 21.44
CA ILE A 33 4.74 -3.99 21.85
C ILE A 33 5.84 -3.93 20.76
N SER A 34 5.68 -4.64 19.66
CA SER A 34 6.77 -5.11 18.77
C SER A 34 7.20 -4.16 17.66
N TYR A 35 7.04 -2.85 17.81
CA TYR A 35 7.81 -1.94 16.97
C TYR A 35 9.16 -1.66 17.67
N GLY A 36 10.13 -2.51 17.40
CA GLY A 36 11.54 -2.25 17.75
C GLY A 36 12.10 -2.95 18.99
N LEU A 37 11.32 -3.42 19.97
CA LEU A 37 11.91 -3.82 21.25
C LEU A 37 11.75 -5.27 21.71
N GLN A 38 10.80 -6.07 21.26
CA GLN A 38 10.79 -7.53 21.49
C GLN A 38 9.73 -8.22 20.62
N SER A 39 10.11 -8.61 19.41
CA SER A 39 9.29 -9.59 18.69
C SER A 39 9.29 -10.89 19.54
N ASP A 40 8.12 -11.52 19.65
CA ASP A 40 8.03 -12.87 20.27
C ASP A 40 8.82 -13.91 19.45
N GLY A 41 9.46 -13.49 18.34
CA GLY A 41 10.27 -14.34 17.44
C GLY A 41 9.45 -15.44 16.76
N GLY A 42 8.14 -15.48 17.03
CA GLY A 42 7.24 -16.52 16.56
C GLY A 42 6.95 -16.44 15.06
N PHE A 43 6.32 -17.49 14.54
CA PHE A 43 5.95 -17.58 13.12
C PHE A 43 5.09 -16.40 12.66
N PHE A 44 4.07 -16.02 13.42
CA PHE A 44 3.15 -14.93 13.05
C PHE A 44 3.85 -13.58 13.02
N ASN A 45 4.74 -13.30 13.96
CA ASN A 45 5.55 -12.08 13.94
C ASN A 45 6.38 -11.99 12.66
N LYS A 46 7.15 -13.06 12.34
CA LYS A 46 7.93 -13.12 11.10
C LYS A 46 7.08 -13.01 9.85
N PHE A 47 5.90 -13.61 9.85
CA PHE A 47 4.97 -13.53 8.72
C PHE A 47 4.45 -12.09 8.53
N ILE A 48 3.97 -11.44 9.60
CA ILE A 48 3.42 -10.08 9.54
C ILE A 48 4.52 -9.08 9.19
N SER A 49 5.74 -9.24 9.72
CA SER A 49 6.87 -8.37 9.37
C SER A 49 7.20 -8.40 7.87
N GLN A 50 7.01 -9.55 7.19
CA GLN A 50 7.18 -9.64 5.74
C GLN A 50 6.08 -8.89 4.95
N LEU A 51 4.91 -8.67 5.55
CA LEU A 51 3.82 -7.89 4.93
C LEU A 51 3.99 -6.38 5.15
N GLN A 52 4.80 -5.99 6.13
CA GLN A 52 5.00 -4.60 6.52
C GLN A 52 5.51 -3.75 5.34
N GLY A 53 4.76 -2.69 5.04
CA GLY A 53 5.00 -1.83 3.88
C GLY A 53 4.68 -2.49 2.52
N ARG A 54 4.86 -3.82 2.35
CA ARG A 54 4.60 -4.51 1.07
C ARG A 54 3.12 -4.56 0.72
N ALA A 55 2.25 -4.74 1.71
CA ALA A 55 0.80 -4.67 1.52
C ALA A 55 0.36 -3.28 1.08
N SER A 56 0.87 -2.24 1.73
CA SER A 56 0.62 -0.83 1.36
C SER A 56 1.17 -0.51 -0.03
N ALA A 57 2.39 -0.97 -0.37
CA ALA A 57 2.98 -0.79 -1.70
C ALA A 57 2.12 -1.45 -2.80
N ALA A 58 1.64 -2.68 -2.57
CA ALA A 58 0.72 -3.35 -3.50
C ALA A 58 -0.57 -2.54 -3.70
N PHE A 59 -1.09 -1.94 -2.63
CA PHE A 59 -2.27 -1.07 -2.70
C PHE A 59 -2.00 0.20 -3.53
N VAL A 60 -0.83 0.83 -3.38
CA VAL A 60 -0.42 2.00 -4.19
C VAL A 60 -0.25 1.62 -5.66
N VAL A 61 0.38 0.47 -5.99
CA VAL A 61 0.49 -0.03 -7.37
C VAL A 61 -0.88 -0.26 -7.98
N LEU A 62 -1.81 -0.87 -7.24
CA LEU A 62 -3.19 -1.10 -7.69
C LEU A 62 -3.97 0.22 -7.91
N ALA A 63 -3.71 1.24 -7.09
CA ALA A 63 -4.26 2.57 -7.30
C ALA A 63 -3.71 3.21 -8.58
N GLY A 64 -2.41 3.05 -8.85
CA GLY A 64 -1.76 3.49 -10.09
C GLY A 64 -2.34 2.79 -11.32
N ILE A 65 -2.57 1.47 -11.26
CA ILE A 65 -3.28 0.74 -12.34
C ILE A 65 -4.67 1.34 -12.55
N GLY A 66 -5.42 1.57 -11.48
CA GLY A 66 -6.76 2.17 -11.55
C GLY A 66 -6.76 3.57 -12.17
N LEU A 67 -5.77 4.39 -11.80
CA LEU A 67 -5.58 5.73 -12.35
C LEU A 67 -5.25 5.69 -13.85
N GLY A 68 -4.29 4.85 -14.25
CA GLY A 68 -3.91 4.69 -15.66
C GLY A 68 -5.05 4.19 -16.53
N LEU A 69 -5.79 3.16 -16.10
CA LEU A 69 -6.97 2.64 -16.82
C LEU A 69 -8.10 3.68 -16.93
N SER A 70 -8.24 4.58 -15.95
CA SER A 70 -9.22 5.67 -15.98
C SER A 70 -8.80 6.79 -16.93
N GLY A 71 -7.49 7.11 -16.95
CA GLY A 71 -6.89 8.13 -17.83
C GLY A 71 -7.05 7.77 -19.31
N LEU A 72 -6.81 6.51 -19.67
CA LEU A 72 -6.99 6.01 -21.04
C LEU A 72 -8.43 6.18 -21.58
N LYS A 73 -9.41 6.29 -20.70
CA LYS A 73 -10.84 6.40 -21.06
C LYS A 73 -11.36 7.85 -21.14
N ARG A 74 -10.70 8.81 -20.50
CA ARG A 74 -11.23 10.18 -20.27
C ARG A 74 -10.11 11.24 -20.34
N GLU A 75 -9.31 11.25 -21.40
CA GLU A 75 -8.10 12.10 -21.51
C GLU A 75 -8.30 13.56 -21.09
N SER A 76 -9.36 14.24 -21.55
CA SER A 76 -9.58 15.67 -21.27
C SER A 76 -10.07 15.98 -19.85
N GLN A 77 -10.68 15.04 -19.15
CA GLN A 77 -11.26 15.23 -17.81
C GLN A 77 -10.47 14.49 -16.71
N ALA A 78 -9.56 13.58 -17.08
CA ALA A 78 -8.88 12.71 -16.15
C ALA A 78 -8.07 13.48 -15.10
N VAL A 79 -7.37 14.53 -15.49
CA VAL A 79 -6.55 15.37 -14.59
C VAL A 79 -7.45 16.04 -13.54
N ASN A 80 -8.52 16.71 -13.97
CA ASN A 80 -9.42 17.44 -13.06
C ASN A 80 -10.12 16.48 -12.06
N ILE A 81 -10.61 15.33 -12.54
CA ILE A 81 -11.23 14.32 -11.67
C ILE A 81 -10.19 13.78 -10.67
N THR A 82 -8.95 13.58 -11.12
CA THR A 82 -7.88 13.05 -10.26
C THR A 82 -7.49 14.08 -9.18
N ILE A 83 -7.40 15.37 -9.53
CA ILE A 83 -7.13 16.44 -8.55
C ILE A 83 -8.27 16.52 -7.51
N LYS A 84 -9.53 16.47 -7.94
CA LYS A 84 -10.65 16.45 -6.98
C LYS A 84 -10.59 15.24 -6.04
N ARG A 85 -10.22 14.06 -6.55
CA ARG A 85 -9.99 12.86 -5.72
C ARG A 85 -8.83 13.05 -4.77
N ALA A 86 -7.73 13.66 -5.21
CA ALA A 86 -6.60 13.99 -4.35
C ALA A 86 -7.04 14.89 -3.19
N ILE A 87 -7.81 15.95 -3.44
CA ILE A 87 -8.35 16.83 -2.40
C ILE A 87 -9.25 16.05 -1.42
N PHE A 88 -10.14 15.21 -1.93
CA PHE A 88 -11.00 14.37 -1.09
C PHE A 88 -10.18 13.45 -0.17
N LEU A 89 -9.17 12.77 -0.73
CA LEU A 89 -8.26 11.89 0.02
C LEU A 89 -7.41 12.66 1.03
N LEU A 90 -6.99 13.89 0.71
CA LEU A 90 -6.24 14.74 1.64
C LEU A 90 -7.09 15.08 2.88
N ILE A 91 -8.31 15.54 2.66
CA ILE A 91 -9.23 15.88 3.77
C ILE A 91 -9.48 14.64 4.63
N LEU A 92 -9.81 13.50 3.99
CA LEU A 92 -10.09 12.26 4.70
C LEU A 92 -8.86 11.74 5.44
N GLY A 93 -7.66 11.81 4.82
CA GLY A 93 -6.40 11.39 5.41
C GLY A 93 -5.98 12.27 6.59
N LEU A 94 -6.12 13.60 6.50
CA LEU A 94 -5.82 14.49 7.63
C LEU A 94 -6.78 14.27 8.81
N LEU A 95 -8.06 14.00 8.55
CA LEU A 95 -9.00 13.60 9.61
C LEU A 95 -8.62 12.25 10.22
N ASN A 96 -8.20 11.29 9.40
CA ASN A 96 -7.78 9.97 9.88
C ASN A 96 -6.44 10.01 10.63
N MET A 97 -5.51 10.90 10.21
CA MET A 97 -4.22 11.14 10.88
C MET A 97 -4.37 11.60 12.33
N SER A 98 -5.46 12.28 12.68
CA SER A 98 -5.75 12.65 14.06
C SER A 98 -6.16 11.47 14.96
N ILE A 99 -6.45 10.30 14.36
CA ILE A 99 -6.83 9.06 15.06
C ILE A 99 -5.70 8.04 15.00
N PHE A 100 -5.02 7.94 13.85
CA PHE A 100 -4.00 6.95 13.59
C PHE A 100 -2.85 7.53 12.76
N GLU A 101 -1.68 7.69 13.36
CA GLU A 101 -0.51 8.32 12.73
C GLU A 101 0.03 7.54 11.52
N GLY A 102 -0.24 6.23 11.44
CA GLY A 102 0.09 5.39 10.29
C GLY A 102 -0.83 5.57 9.06
N ASP A 103 -1.64 6.67 9.00
CA ASP A 103 -2.50 6.93 7.85
C ASP A 103 -1.72 7.04 6.54
N ILE A 104 -2.25 6.41 5.50
CA ILE A 104 -1.66 6.47 4.15
C ILE A 104 -2.43 7.43 3.22
N LEU A 105 -3.66 7.84 3.55
CA LEU A 105 -4.54 8.54 2.61
C LEU A 105 -4.04 9.95 2.28
N HIS A 106 -3.46 10.66 3.25
CA HIS A 106 -2.89 11.97 2.98
C HIS A 106 -1.69 11.89 2.02
N TYR A 107 -0.85 10.82 2.07
CA TYR A 107 0.19 10.57 1.05
C TYR A 107 -0.42 10.23 -0.31
N TYR A 108 -1.50 9.43 -0.34
CA TYR A 108 -2.24 9.12 -1.57
C TYR A 108 -2.75 10.38 -2.28
N ALA A 109 -3.16 11.40 -1.53
CA ALA A 109 -3.54 12.67 -2.12
C ALA A 109 -2.44 13.26 -3.00
N PHE A 110 -1.22 13.25 -2.50
CA PHE A 110 -0.06 13.75 -3.26
C PHE A 110 0.38 12.80 -4.37
N TYR A 111 0.29 11.48 -4.16
CA TYR A 111 0.54 10.54 -5.26
C TYR A 111 -0.44 10.75 -6.41
N PHE A 112 -1.73 10.93 -6.12
CA PHE A 112 -2.75 11.21 -7.15
C PHE A 112 -2.54 12.58 -7.80
N LEU A 113 -2.17 13.60 -7.02
CA LEU A 113 -1.85 14.92 -7.54
C LEU A 113 -0.70 14.86 -8.54
N PHE A 114 0.44 14.30 -8.16
CA PHE A 114 1.59 14.14 -9.06
C PHE A 114 1.28 13.18 -10.20
N GLY A 115 0.60 12.05 -9.90
CA GLY A 115 0.19 11.08 -10.90
C GLY A 115 -0.72 11.68 -11.99
N ALA A 116 -1.58 12.63 -11.65
CA ALA A 116 -2.44 13.32 -12.62
C ALA A 116 -1.64 14.02 -13.72
N PHE A 117 -0.54 14.71 -13.35
CA PHE A 117 0.32 15.40 -14.30
C PHE A 117 1.26 14.44 -15.06
N LEU A 118 1.60 13.30 -14.45
CA LEU A 118 2.52 12.33 -15.03
C LEU A 118 1.82 11.30 -15.94
N LEU A 119 0.48 11.25 -15.95
CA LEU A 119 -0.29 10.31 -16.77
C LEU A 119 0.01 10.38 -18.29
N SER A 120 0.37 11.54 -18.80
CA SER A 120 0.66 11.73 -20.23
C SER A 120 2.09 11.32 -20.64
N PHE A 121 2.98 11.08 -19.65
CA PHE A 121 4.38 10.78 -19.94
C PHE A 121 4.55 9.35 -20.45
N SER A 122 5.57 9.12 -21.27
CA SER A 122 5.91 7.79 -21.78
C SER A 122 6.39 6.86 -20.66
N ASN A 123 6.27 5.53 -20.87
CA ASN A 123 6.75 4.56 -19.90
C ASN A 123 8.23 4.72 -19.55
N ARG A 124 9.06 5.10 -20.55
CA ARG A 124 10.49 5.34 -20.32
C ARG A 124 10.71 6.48 -19.32
N VAL A 125 9.99 7.59 -19.50
CA VAL A 125 10.10 8.75 -18.60
C VAL A 125 9.58 8.39 -17.21
N LEU A 126 8.46 7.67 -17.10
CA LEU A 126 7.93 7.22 -15.78
C LEU A 126 8.94 6.34 -15.04
N VAL A 127 9.58 5.39 -15.72
CA VAL A 127 10.63 4.53 -15.12
C VAL A 127 11.87 5.35 -14.73
N GLN A 128 12.25 6.33 -15.52
CA GLN A 128 13.36 7.26 -15.14
C GLN A 128 13.02 8.06 -13.89
N ILE A 129 11.77 8.56 -13.78
CA ILE A 129 11.30 9.26 -12.57
C ILE A 129 11.35 8.31 -11.36
N VAL A 130 10.94 7.05 -11.49
CA VAL A 130 11.06 6.05 -10.41
C VAL A 130 12.52 5.92 -9.96
N GLY A 131 13.46 5.81 -10.89
CA GLY A 131 14.88 5.79 -10.56
C GLY A 131 15.34 7.05 -9.83
N LEU A 132 14.94 8.23 -10.32
CA LEU A 132 15.28 9.51 -9.71
C LEU A 132 14.72 9.68 -8.30
N LEU A 133 13.49 9.19 -8.03
CA LEU A 133 12.88 9.21 -6.70
C LEU A 133 13.69 8.37 -5.69
N ASN A 134 14.19 7.20 -6.12
CA ASN A 134 15.03 6.36 -5.27
C ASN A 134 16.41 6.99 -5.04
N VAL A 135 17.03 7.58 -6.08
CA VAL A 135 18.31 8.32 -5.94
C VAL A 135 18.13 9.55 -5.04
N ALA A 136 17.03 10.29 -5.20
CA ALA A 136 16.74 11.45 -4.37
C ALA A 136 16.63 11.06 -2.89
N LEU A 137 15.93 9.94 -2.58
CA LEU A 137 15.89 9.42 -1.21
C LEU A 137 17.29 9.11 -0.68
N LEU A 138 18.15 8.42 -1.47
CA LEU A 138 19.54 8.13 -1.06
C LEU A 138 20.32 9.40 -0.72
N VAL A 139 20.19 10.43 -1.56
CA VAL A 139 20.85 11.73 -1.31
C VAL A 139 20.31 12.39 -0.04
N MET A 140 18.98 12.35 0.15
CA MET A 140 18.36 12.91 1.36
C MET A 140 18.81 12.17 2.63
N MET A 141 18.89 10.83 2.59
CA MET A 141 19.39 10.02 3.70
C MET A 141 20.82 10.33 4.11
N LEU A 142 21.66 10.75 3.15
CA LEU A 142 23.05 11.13 3.41
C LEU A 142 23.20 12.60 3.87
N SER A 143 22.15 13.42 3.73
CA SER A 143 22.23 14.87 3.92
C SER A 143 21.32 15.40 5.02
N ILE A 144 20.29 14.65 5.39
CA ILE A 144 19.22 15.07 6.32
C ILE A 144 19.03 13.96 7.37
N ASP A 145 18.89 14.37 8.61
CA ASP A 145 18.59 13.43 9.70
C ASP A 145 17.19 12.81 9.52
N TYR A 146 17.16 11.48 9.32
CA TYR A 146 15.94 10.71 9.11
C TYR A 146 15.10 10.60 10.39
N GLU A 147 15.73 10.61 11.57
CA GLU A 147 15.06 10.45 12.84
C GLU A 147 14.37 11.73 13.31
N SER A 148 14.68 12.87 12.67
CA SER A 148 14.11 14.16 13.03
C SER A 148 12.58 14.15 13.04
N GLY A 149 12.00 14.45 14.19
CA GLY A 149 10.56 14.45 14.43
C GLY A 149 10.00 13.13 14.92
N TRP A 150 10.72 12.00 14.82
CA TRP A 150 10.26 10.70 15.25
C TRP A 150 10.52 10.42 16.73
N ASN A 151 9.53 9.83 17.39
CA ASN A 151 9.70 8.97 18.55
C ASN A 151 9.40 7.54 18.10
N PHE A 152 10.44 6.76 17.80
CA PHE A 152 10.30 5.39 17.29
C PHE A 152 9.81 4.40 18.36
N GLU A 153 9.93 4.71 19.65
CA GLU A 153 9.41 3.86 20.71
C GLU A 153 7.88 3.88 20.77
N GLU A 154 7.30 5.06 20.55
CA GLU A 154 5.86 5.27 20.56
C GLU A 154 5.26 5.32 19.15
N LEU A 155 6.09 5.31 18.10
CA LEU A 155 5.71 5.53 16.71
C LEU A 155 4.94 6.84 16.47
N THR A 156 5.29 7.88 17.22
CA THR A 156 4.68 9.20 17.10
C THR A 156 5.60 10.17 16.36
N TYR A 157 4.99 11.12 15.64
CA TYR A 157 5.73 12.11 14.87
C TYR A 157 5.46 13.53 15.39
N SER A 158 6.43 14.08 16.11
CA SER A 158 6.33 15.43 16.69
C SER A 158 6.37 16.50 15.58
N GLY A 159 5.54 17.53 15.75
CA GLY A 159 5.51 18.66 14.82
C GLY A 159 4.83 18.40 13.48
N PHE A 160 4.13 17.27 13.29
CA PHE A 160 3.40 16.98 12.04
C PHE A 160 2.48 18.15 11.60
N TRP A 161 1.84 18.82 12.53
CA TRP A 161 0.91 19.93 12.26
C TRP A 161 1.60 21.28 12.00
N THR A 162 2.93 21.35 11.99
CA THR A 162 3.69 22.50 11.48
C THR A 162 3.97 22.32 10.00
N ILE A 163 4.20 23.43 9.27
CA ILE A 163 4.51 23.36 7.82
C ILE A 163 5.80 22.57 7.58
N ASP A 164 6.84 22.81 8.37
CA ASP A 164 8.13 22.13 8.23
C ASP A 164 8.01 20.63 8.53
N GLY A 165 7.38 20.26 9.64
CA GLY A 165 7.17 18.86 10.02
C GLY A 165 6.26 18.13 9.02
N PHE A 166 5.20 18.77 8.54
CA PHE A 166 4.33 18.19 7.50
C PHE A 166 5.09 17.92 6.20
N VAL A 167 5.88 18.91 5.71
CA VAL A 167 6.66 18.76 4.47
C VAL A 167 7.72 17.68 4.63
N ARG A 168 8.45 17.65 5.74
CA ARG A 168 9.46 16.62 6.02
C ARG A 168 8.84 15.23 6.09
N ASN A 169 7.76 15.05 6.83
CA ASN A 169 7.02 13.79 6.92
C ASN A 169 6.50 13.36 5.54
N LEU A 170 5.85 14.26 4.82
CA LEU A 170 5.26 13.97 3.51
C LEU A 170 6.29 13.55 2.46
N PHE A 171 7.44 14.21 2.41
CA PHE A 171 8.38 13.97 1.31
C PHE A 171 9.53 13.04 1.67
N PHE A 172 9.92 12.94 2.93
CA PHE A 172 11.17 12.30 3.30
C PHE A 172 11.02 11.16 4.31
N ASN A 173 10.62 11.46 5.55
CA ASN A 173 10.75 10.51 6.64
C ASN A 173 9.44 10.05 7.28
N GLY A 174 8.29 10.27 6.64
CA GLY A 174 7.04 9.72 7.12
C GLY A 174 6.90 8.20 6.90
N PHE A 175 5.77 7.63 7.27
CA PHE A 175 5.50 6.20 7.05
C PHE A 175 5.49 5.80 5.57
N HIS A 176 5.01 6.71 4.69
CA HIS A 176 4.83 6.46 3.27
C HIS A 176 5.24 7.70 2.45
N PRO A 177 6.48 8.20 2.59
CA PRO A 177 6.85 9.50 2.04
C PRO A 177 6.85 9.48 0.50
N VAL A 178 6.62 10.64 -0.12
CA VAL A 178 6.61 10.76 -1.59
C VAL A 178 7.89 10.17 -2.20
N PHE A 179 9.05 10.37 -1.57
CA PHE A 179 10.30 9.70 -1.94
C PHE A 179 10.45 8.41 -1.10
N PRO A 180 10.43 7.20 -1.67
CA PRO A 180 10.26 6.84 -3.09
C PRO A 180 8.84 6.37 -3.44
N TRP A 181 7.86 6.46 -2.53
CA TRP A 181 6.56 5.78 -2.61
C TRP A 181 5.72 6.18 -3.84
N LEU A 182 5.86 7.41 -4.35
CA LEU A 182 5.26 7.81 -5.63
C LEU A 182 5.66 6.84 -6.75
N GLY A 183 6.84 6.25 -6.69
CA GLY A 183 7.31 5.25 -7.64
C GLY A 183 6.41 4.04 -7.76
N PHE A 184 5.75 3.59 -6.67
CA PHE A 184 4.77 2.48 -6.73
C PHE A 184 3.53 2.87 -7.54
N LEU A 185 3.03 4.11 -7.39
CA LEU A 185 1.93 4.60 -8.22
C LEU A 185 2.34 4.63 -9.70
N LEU A 186 3.54 5.16 -10.01
CA LEU A 186 4.04 5.24 -11.38
C LEU A 186 4.24 3.84 -11.99
N LEU A 187 4.74 2.86 -11.22
CA LEU A 187 4.79 1.47 -11.63
C LEU A 187 3.40 0.96 -12.00
N GLY A 188 2.38 1.25 -11.18
CA GLY A 188 1.00 0.91 -11.46
C GLY A 188 0.48 1.54 -12.77
N ILE A 189 0.80 2.81 -13.03
CA ILE A 189 0.45 3.48 -14.29
C ILE A 189 1.12 2.78 -15.49
N VAL A 190 2.40 2.40 -15.38
CA VAL A 190 3.11 1.65 -16.44
C VAL A 190 2.44 0.30 -16.67
N LEU A 191 2.10 -0.45 -15.62
CA LEU A 191 1.42 -1.73 -15.71
C LEU A 191 0.03 -1.61 -16.34
N SER A 192 -0.70 -0.53 -16.10
CA SER A 192 -2.02 -0.28 -16.71
C SER A 192 -2.02 -0.23 -18.24
N ARG A 193 -0.86 0.04 -18.83
CA ARG A 193 -0.66 0.14 -20.27
C ARG A 193 -0.27 -1.19 -20.91
N THR A 194 -0.13 -2.24 -20.10
CA THR A 194 0.10 -3.61 -20.58
C THR A 194 -1.23 -4.37 -20.72
N SER A 195 -1.23 -5.45 -21.50
CA SER A 195 -2.42 -6.30 -21.67
C SER A 195 -2.61 -7.22 -20.46
N LEU A 196 -3.11 -6.67 -19.32
CA LEU A 196 -3.30 -7.43 -18.06
C LEU A 196 -4.25 -8.64 -18.19
N LYS A 197 -5.01 -8.73 -19.28
CA LYS A 197 -5.83 -9.91 -19.64
C LYS A 197 -5.00 -11.03 -20.27
N ASP A 198 -3.82 -10.72 -20.80
CA ASP A 198 -2.99 -11.70 -21.46
C ASP A 198 -2.28 -12.57 -20.42
N ARG A 199 -2.50 -13.88 -20.50
CA ARG A 199 -1.88 -14.87 -19.62
C ARG A 199 -0.34 -14.78 -19.62
N HIS A 200 0.27 -14.43 -20.76
CA HIS A 200 1.72 -14.26 -20.83
C HIS A 200 2.20 -13.08 -19.99
N VAL A 201 1.44 -11.96 -19.98
CA VAL A 201 1.72 -10.81 -19.12
C VAL A 201 1.54 -11.19 -17.65
N GLN A 202 0.49 -11.93 -17.30
CA GLN A 202 0.25 -12.41 -15.94
C GLN A 202 1.39 -13.30 -15.43
N ILE A 203 1.85 -14.24 -16.25
CA ILE A 203 3.01 -15.11 -15.93
C ILE A 203 4.29 -14.26 -15.77
N LYS A 204 4.51 -13.27 -16.65
CA LYS A 204 5.65 -12.34 -16.49
C LYS A 204 5.59 -11.57 -15.19
N LEU A 205 4.43 -11.07 -14.78
CA LEU A 205 4.27 -10.41 -13.49
C LEU A 205 4.65 -11.33 -12.32
N ILE A 206 4.24 -12.61 -12.39
CA ILE A 206 4.58 -13.61 -11.36
C ILE A 206 6.09 -13.88 -11.37
N THR A 207 6.67 -14.19 -12.51
CA THR A 207 8.08 -14.61 -12.59
C THR A 207 9.04 -13.47 -12.26
N TRP A 208 8.85 -12.28 -12.85
CA TRP A 208 9.67 -11.12 -12.56
C TRP A 208 9.42 -10.56 -11.16
N GLY A 209 8.17 -10.62 -10.68
CA GLY A 209 7.83 -10.25 -9.31
C GLY A 209 8.56 -11.14 -8.29
N LEU A 210 8.49 -12.46 -8.48
CA LEU A 210 9.20 -13.42 -7.62
C LEU A 210 10.72 -13.23 -7.70
N ALA A 211 11.27 -13.06 -8.90
CA ALA A 211 12.70 -12.82 -9.09
C ALA A 211 13.15 -11.53 -8.36
N ALA A 212 12.39 -10.45 -8.47
CA ALA A 212 12.70 -9.20 -7.78
C ALA A 212 12.71 -9.36 -6.26
N VAL A 213 11.73 -10.08 -5.69
CA VAL A 213 11.71 -10.39 -4.24
C VAL A 213 12.93 -11.21 -3.87
N LEU A 214 13.19 -12.33 -4.54
CA LEU A 214 14.30 -13.22 -4.20
C LEU A 214 15.67 -12.52 -4.32
N VAL A 215 15.88 -11.76 -5.40
CA VAL A 215 17.12 -11.01 -5.59
C VAL A 215 17.30 -9.97 -4.48
N SER A 216 16.26 -9.21 -4.14
CA SER A 216 16.35 -8.20 -3.07
C SER A 216 16.67 -8.82 -1.72
N GLU A 217 16.01 -9.94 -1.35
CA GLU A 217 16.25 -10.62 -0.08
C GLU A 217 17.64 -11.25 -0.02
N VAL A 218 18.07 -11.89 -1.12
CA VAL A 218 19.43 -12.49 -1.17
C VAL A 218 20.49 -11.40 -1.11
N VAL A 219 20.33 -10.30 -1.87
CA VAL A 219 21.28 -9.19 -1.83
C VAL A 219 21.31 -8.54 -0.45
N SER A 220 20.16 -8.31 0.15
CA SER A 220 20.05 -7.79 1.52
C SER A 220 20.77 -8.71 2.51
N PHE A 221 20.48 -10.01 2.46
CA PHE A 221 21.11 -11.01 3.33
C PHE A 221 22.63 -11.06 3.20
N VAL A 222 23.14 -11.06 1.97
CA VAL A 222 24.60 -11.10 1.71
C VAL A 222 25.27 -9.80 2.15
N LEU A 223 24.69 -8.66 1.80
CA LEU A 223 25.31 -7.36 2.14
C LEU A 223 25.28 -7.10 3.65
N SER A 224 24.16 -7.34 4.32
CA SER A 224 24.04 -7.12 5.76
C SER A 224 24.75 -8.18 6.62
N GLY A 225 24.91 -9.41 6.10
CA GLY A 225 25.54 -10.48 6.85
C GLY A 225 27.04 -10.63 6.65
N TYR A 226 27.57 -10.22 5.47
CA TYR A 226 28.96 -10.54 5.10
C TYR A 226 29.77 -9.34 4.57
N VAL A 227 29.15 -8.24 4.19
CA VAL A 227 29.85 -7.13 3.54
C VAL A 227 29.88 -5.88 4.43
N ILE A 228 28.74 -5.52 5.02
CA ILE A 228 28.62 -4.33 5.88
C ILE A 228 28.66 -4.81 7.33
N PRO A 229 29.58 -4.30 8.16
CA PRO A 229 29.63 -4.65 9.59
C PRO A 229 28.29 -4.39 10.28
N ALA A 230 27.91 -5.25 11.23
CA ALA A 230 26.62 -5.17 11.92
C ALA A 230 26.43 -3.88 12.75
N ASP A 231 27.55 -3.28 13.19
CA ASP A 231 27.61 -2.01 13.92
C ASP A 231 27.73 -0.79 13.00
N SER A 232 27.73 -0.99 11.68
CA SER A 232 27.84 0.10 10.72
C SER A 232 26.55 0.89 10.62
N GLU A 233 26.65 2.21 10.66
CA GLU A 233 25.54 3.12 10.36
C GLU A 233 24.97 2.95 8.94
N LEU A 234 25.67 2.22 8.06
CA LEU A 234 25.22 1.96 6.70
C LEU A 234 24.32 0.73 6.55
N GLN A 235 24.05 -0.01 7.63
CA GLN A 235 23.22 -1.21 7.59
C GLN A 235 21.83 -0.94 7.01
N PHE A 236 21.23 0.22 7.30
CA PHE A 236 19.91 0.57 6.78
C PHE A 236 19.85 0.63 5.24
N LEU A 237 20.97 0.93 4.54
CA LEU A 237 21.01 1.05 3.08
C LEU A 237 20.71 -0.26 2.35
N VAL A 238 20.97 -1.40 3.02
CA VAL A 238 20.92 -2.73 2.40
C VAL A 238 19.77 -3.60 2.93
N THR A 239 18.87 -3.02 3.71
CA THR A 239 17.70 -3.75 4.24
C THR A 239 16.51 -3.71 3.29
N THR A 240 15.61 -4.68 3.44
CA THR A 240 14.31 -4.72 2.76
C THR A 240 13.16 -4.32 3.68
N VAL A 241 13.43 -3.55 4.74
CA VAL A 241 12.42 -2.98 5.64
C VAL A 241 11.80 -1.73 5.04
N SER A 242 10.57 -1.42 5.47
CA SER A 242 9.79 -0.31 4.90
C SER A 242 10.17 1.07 5.45
N MET A 243 10.94 1.15 6.52
CA MET A 243 11.40 2.39 7.14
C MET A 243 12.87 2.27 7.57
N PRO A 244 13.75 3.03 6.96
CA PRO A 244 13.58 3.85 5.76
C PRO A 244 13.35 3.00 4.49
N PRO A 245 12.52 3.47 3.52
CA PRO A 245 12.14 2.69 2.35
C PRO A 245 13.23 2.68 1.25
N MET A 246 14.35 2.03 1.52
CA MET A 246 15.54 2.02 0.66
C MET A 246 15.34 1.29 -0.68
N PRO A 247 16.23 1.43 -1.67
CA PRO A 247 16.06 0.84 -3.01
C PRO A 247 15.84 -0.68 -3.02
N LEU A 248 16.46 -1.45 -2.11
CA LEU A 248 16.21 -2.89 -2.00
C LEU A 248 14.79 -3.18 -1.50
N TYR A 249 14.30 -2.41 -0.52
CA TYR A 249 12.89 -2.48 -0.14
C TYR A 249 11.98 -2.12 -1.31
N PHE A 250 12.26 -1.01 -2.03
CA PHE A 250 11.45 -0.61 -3.18
C PHE A 250 11.34 -1.72 -4.23
N LEU A 251 12.45 -2.40 -4.52
CA LEU A 251 12.48 -3.53 -5.46
C LEU A 251 11.69 -4.74 -4.93
N ALA A 252 11.89 -5.11 -3.65
CA ALA A 252 11.18 -6.21 -3.00
C ALA A 252 9.66 -5.96 -2.96
N ALA A 253 9.24 -4.76 -2.57
CA ALA A 253 7.83 -4.38 -2.46
C ALA A 253 7.16 -4.27 -3.84
N SER A 254 7.86 -3.75 -4.86
CA SER A 254 7.41 -3.76 -6.26
C SER A 254 7.24 -5.18 -6.78
N GLY A 255 8.20 -6.06 -6.47
CA GLY A 255 8.14 -7.49 -6.79
C GLY A 255 6.96 -8.18 -6.13
N SER A 256 6.74 -7.94 -4.84
CA SER A 256 5.60 -8.48 -4.09
C SER A 256 4.25 -8.02 -4.66
N ALA A 257 4.14 -6.75 -5.05
CA ALA A 257 2.95 -6.21 -5.70
C ALA A 257 2.69 -6.88 -7.06
N CYS A 258 3.71 -7.01 -7.91
CA CYS A 258 3.61 -7.68 -9.21
C CYS A 258 3.22 -9.15 -9.06
N LEU A 259 3.83 -9.85 -8.11
CA LEU A 259 3.54 -11.25 -7.78
C LEU A 259 2.08 -11.42 -7.35
N LEU A 260 1.60 -10.62 -6.40
CA LEU A 260 0.22 -10.64 -5.92
C LEU A 260 -0.76 -10.38 -7.08
N ILE A 261 -0.52 -9.31 -7.86
CA ILE A 261 -1.39 -8.93 -8.97
C ILE A 261 -1.43 -10.03 -10.03
N GLY A 262 -0.27 -10.56 -10.43
CA GLY A 262 -0.17 -11.63 -11.40
C GLY A 262 -0.90 -12.90 -10.96
N LEU A 263 -0.71 -13.33 -9.72
CA LEU A 263 -1.42 -14.48 -9.12
C LEU A 263 -2.93 -14.28 -9.09
N CYS A 264 -3.40 -13.10 -8.64
CA CYS A 264 -4.84 -12.80 -8.57
C CYS A 264 -5.49 -12.74 -9.96
N LEU A 265 -4.80 -12.17 -10.95
CA LEU A 265 -5.29 -12.14 -12.33
C LEU A 265 -5.40 -13.55 -12.90
N LEU A 266 -4.33 -14.36 -12.78
CA LEU A 266 -4.31 -15.74 -13.28
C LEU A 266 -5.35 -16.62 -12.58
N ALA A 267 -5.45 -16.52 -11.24
CA ALA A 267 -6.41 -17.28 -10.45
C ALA A 267 -7.86 -16.86 -10.76
N SER A 268 -8.13 -15.58 -11.01
CA SER A 268 -9.48 -15.11 -11.33
C SER A 268 -10.02 -15.66 -12.65
N GLU A 269 -9.16 -15.97 -13.60
CA GLU A 269 -9.55 -16.63 -14.84
C GLU A 269 -9.89 -18.11 -14.61
N ARG A 270 -9.10 -18.79 -13.78
CA ARG A 270 -9.26 -20.24 -13.53
C ARG A 270 -10.46 -20.55 -12.63
N PHE A 271 -10.76 -19.67 -11.68
CA PHE A 271 -11.80 -19.88 -10.67
C PHE A 271 -12.97 -18.91 -10.79
N ARG A 272 -13.21 -18.35 -11.98
CA ARG A 272 -14.23 -17.32 -12.23
C ARG A 272 -15.63 -17.72 -11.76
N GLU A 273 -15.96 -19.01 -11.84
CA GLU A 273 -17.26 -19.56 -11.46
C GLU A 273 -17.34 -19.97 -9.97
N SER A 274 -16.25 -19.85 -9.22
CA SER A 274 -16.27 -20.23 -7.80
C SER A 274 -17.01 -19.17 -6.96
N GLY A 275 -17.87 -19.64 -6.04
CA GLY A 275 -18.59 -18.76 -5.11
C GLY A 275 -17.67 -17.90 -4.22
N ILE A 276 -16.40 -18.32 -4.02
CA ILE A 276 -15.41 -17.59 -3.22
C ILE A 276 -15.11 -16.22 -3.86
N TYR A 277 -14.93 -16.16 -5.18
CA TYR A 277 -14.64 -14.88 -5.86
C TYR A 277 -15.82 -13.92 -5.82
N SER A 278 -17.05 -14.44 -5.90
CA SER A 278 -18.26 -13.62 -5.74
C SER A 278 -18.39 -13.05 -4.33
N LEU A 279 -17.87 -13.76 -3.32
CA LEU A 279 -17.87 -13.34 -1.92
C LEU A 279 -16.84 -12.25 -1.64
N ILE A 280 -15.59 -12.38 -2.13
CA ILE A 280 -14.49 -11.47 -1.79
C ILE A 280 -14.37 -10.25 -2.72
N SER A 281 -14.79 -10.37 -3.99
CA SER A 281 -14.68 -9.27 -4.96
C SER A 281 -15.39 -7.98 -4.52
N PRO A 282 -16.58 -8.01 -3.86
CA PRO A 282 -17.20 -6.82 -3.32
C PRO A 282 -16.33 -6.08 -2.31
N ALA A 283 -15.60 -6.77 -1.44
CA ALA A 283 -14.68 -6.14 -0.49
C ALA A 283 -13.54 -5.42 -1.21
N GLY A 284 -12.98 -6.00 -2.28
CA GLY A 284 -11.98 -5.35 -3.12
C GLY A 284 -12.45 -4.07 -3.82
N THR A 285 -13.77 -3.88 -3.98
CA THR A 285 -14.33 -2.64 -4.56
C THR A 285 -14.74 -1.59 -3.55
N GLN A 286 -14.70 -1.93 -2.26
CA GLN A 286 -15.10 -1.09 -1.13
C GLN A 286 -13.90 -0.80 -0.21
N THR A 287 -12.69 -0.93 -0.73
CA THR A 287 -11.46 -0.88 0.07
C THR A 287 -11.21 0.45 0.77
N LEU A 288 -11.66 1.59 0.22
CA LEU A 288 -11.56 2.88 0.90
C LEU A 288 -12.48 2.93 2.13
N THR A 289 -13.72 2.45 1.98
CA THR A 289 -14.66 2.34 3.11
C THR A 289 -14.11 1.39 4.17
N LEU A 290 -13.66 0.19 3.76
CA LEU A 290 -13.13 -0.80 4.68
C LEU A 290 -11.81 -0.33 5.34
N TYR A 291 -11.00 0.47 4.64
CA TYR A 291 -9.80 1.07 5.20
C TYR A 291 -10.12 2.02 6.36
N ILE A 292 -11.11 2.90 6.20
CA ILE A 292 -11.52 3.76 7.33
C ILE A 292 -12.18 2.94 8.44
N VAL A 293 -13.01 1.96 8.08
CA VAL A 293 -13.69 1.10 9.07
C VAL A 293 -12.68 0.30 9.92
N HIS A 294 -11.56 -0.19 9.35
CA HIS A 294 -10.59 -0.94 10.16
C HIS A 294 -9.87 -0.06 11.19
N ILE A 295 -9.67 1.22 10.89
CA ILE A 295 -9.08 2.18 11.84
C ILE A 295 -10.13 2.59 12.87
N VAL A 296 -11.24 3.19 12.42
CA VAL A 296 -12.21 3.79 13.35
C VAL A 296 -12.95 2.73 14.17
N VAL A 297 -13.38 1.64 13.53
CA VAL A 297 -14.14 0.59 14.23
C VAL A 297 -13.22 -0.52 14.72
N GLY A 298 -12.33 -1.02 13.87
CA GLY A 298 -11.46 -2.15 14.22
C GLY A 298 -10.50 -1.80 15.36
N MET A 299 -9.71 -0.74 15.22
CA MET A 299 -8.79 -0.31 16.29
C MET A 299 -9.54 0.27 17.49
N GLY A 300 -10.66 0.98 17.28
CA GLY A 300 -11.50 1.46 18.38
C GLY A 300 -12.05 0.32 19.25
N VAL A 301 -12.41 -0.83 18.66
CA VAL A 301 -12.81 -2.04 19.43
C VAL A 301 -11.61 -2.64 20.16
N ILE A 302 -10.42 -2.70 19.53
CA ILE A 302 -9.19 -3.19 20.16
C ILE A 302 -8.88 -2.34 21.40
N GLU A 303 -8.96 -1.02 21.30
CA GLU A 303 -8.75 -0.07 22.40
C GLU A 303 -9.80 -0.25 23.50
N ALA A 304 -11.09 -0.29 23.15
CA ALA A 304 -12.19 -0.45 24.11
C ALA A 304 -12.10 -1.77 24.89
N LEU A 305 -11.52 -2.82 24.30
CA LEU A 305 -11.27 -4.10 24.96
C LEU A 305 -9.95 -4.14 25.77
N GLY A 306 -9.16 -3.07 25.77
CA GLY A 306 -7.87 -3.00 26.44
C GLY A 306 -6.80 -3.90 25.81
N PHE A 307 -6.87 -4.12 24.50
CA PHE A 307 -5.90 -4.99 23.79
C PHE A 307 -4.75 -4.21 23.13
N THR A 308 -4.58 -2.93 23.46
CA THR A 308 -3.49 -2.10 22.95
C THR A 308 -2.17 -2.42 23.67
N GLY A 309 -1.07 -2.52 22.91
CA GLY A 309 0.31 -2.50 23.41
C GLY A 309 0.78 -3.70 24.26
N SER A 310 -0.02 -4.75 24.44
CA SER A 310 0.32 -5.84 25.38
C SER A 310 0.05 -7.26 24.87
N GLN A 311 -0.24 -7.42 23.57
CA GLN A 311 -0.65 -8.70 23.02
C GLN A 311 0.44 -9.30 22.12
N SER A 312 0.43 -10.62 21.94
CA SER A 312 1.32 -11.31 21.01
C SER A 312 0.86 -11.12 19.56
N SER A 313 1.79 -11.18 18.60
CA SER A 313 1.48 -11.14 17.17
C SER A 313 0.53 -12.27 16.72
N SER A 314 0.54 -13.42 17.40
CA SER A 314 -0.43 -14.50 17.14
C SER A 314 -1.85 -14.10 17.50
N LYS A 315 -2.06 -13.37 18.60
CA LYS A 315 -3.37 -12.86 18.99
C LYS A 315 -3.82 -11.74 18.06
N ALA A 316 -2.91 -10.82 17.71
CA ALA A 316 -3.16 -9.78 16.72
C ALA A 316 -3.59 -10.36 15.36
N PHE A 317 -2.90 -11.41 14.90
CA PHE A 317 -3.26 -12.15 13.70
C PHE A 317 -4.70 -12.68 13.75
N VAL A 318 -5.09 -13.35 14.85
CA VAL A 318 -6.45 -13.91 15.00
C VAL A 318 -7.49 -12.78 14.99
N VAL A 319 -7.29 -11.70 15.74
CA VAL A 319 -8.21 -10.56 15.77
C VAL A 319 -8.34 -9.91 14.39
N ALA A 320 -7.23 -9.70 13.69
CA ALA A 320 -7.23 -9.18 12.33
C ALA A 320 -7.99 -10.09 11.35
N MET A 321 -7.81 -11.40 11.44
CA MET A 321 -8.55 -12.34 10.58
C MET A 321 -10.06 -12.36 10.88
N ILE A 322 -10.46 -12.29 12.15
CA ILE A 322 -11.88 -12.14 12.53
C ILE A 322 -12.44 -10.86 11.91
N PHE A 323 -11.74 -9.73 12.08
CA PHE A 323 -12.16 -8.46 11.47
C PHE A 323 -12.29 -8.57 9.95
N CYS A 324 -11.30 -9.16 9.25
CA CYS A 324 -11.34 -9.33 7.79
C CYS A 324 -12.52 -10.18 7.33
N VAL A 325 -12.87 -11.24 8.07
CA VAL A 325 -14.05 -12.07 7.78
C VAL A 325 -15.32 -11.25 7.94
N LEU A 326 -15.48 -10.52 9.04
CA LEU A 326 -16.65 -9.66 9.28
C LEU A 326 -16.76 -8.55 8.24
N ALA A 327 -15.65 -7.91 7.88
CA ALA A 327 -15.57 -6.89 6.83
C ALA A 327 -15.98 -7.45 5.46
N THR A 328 -15.58 -8.69 5.15
CA THR A 328 -15.96 -9.39 3.91
C THR A 328 -17.46 -9.69 3.86
N ILE A 329 -18.02 -10.20 4.96
CA ILE A 329 -19.47 -10.45 5.09
C ILE A 329 -20.24 -9.14 4.94
N PHE A 330 -19.81 -8.08 5.62
CA PHE A 330 -20.41 -6.75 5.48
C PHE A 330 -20.38 -6.26 4.03
N ALA A 331 -19.20 -6.32 3.38
CA ALA A 331 -19.04 -5.85 2.01
C ALA A 331 -19.88 -6.64 1.02
N PHE A 332 -20.00 -7.96 1.21
CA PHE A 332 -20.86 -8.81 0.41
C PHE A 332 -22.36 -8.48 0.61
N ALA A 333 -22.82 -8.36 1.86
CA ALA A 333 -24.19 -7.97 2.17
C ALA A 333 -24.52 -6.57 1.61
N TRP A 334 -23.62 -5.59 1.81
CA TRP A 334 -23.77 -4.23 1.29
C TRP A 334 -23.90 -4.22 -0.24
N ALA A 335 -23.14 -5.06 -0.93
CA ALA A 335 -23.14 -5.15 -2.39
C ALA A 335 -24.47 -5.66 -2.98
N GLN A 336 -25.36 -6.28 -2.18
CA GLN A 336 -26.69 -6.68 -2.64
C GLN A 336 -27.60 -5.47 -2.94
N TRP A 337 -27.38 -4.36 -2.22
CA TRP A 337 -28.19 -3.14 -2.38
C TRP A 337 -27.44 -1.99 -3.05
N PHE A 338 -26.11 -1.93 -2.86
CA PHE A 338 -25.29 -0.81 -3.33
C PHE A 338 -24.10 -1.30 -4.16
N ARG A 339 -23.86 -0.66 -5.29
CA ARG A 339 -22.77 -1.04 -6.21
C ARG A 339 -21.36 -0.69 -5.71
N ARG A 340 -21.22 0.13 -4.66
CA ARG A 340 -19.96 0.66 -4.12
C ARG A 340 -20.06 0.86 -2.63
N GLY A 341 -18.92 0.94 -1.98
CA GLY A 341 -18.83 1.35 -0.58
C GLY A 341 -19.31 2.79 -0.37
N ILE A 342 -19.52 3.13 0.88
CA ILE A 342 -20.05 4.44 1.29
C ILE A 342 -19.10 5.55 0.84
N LEU A 343 -17.80 5.45 1.18
CA LEU A 343 -16.80 6.47 0.85
C LEU A 343 -16.46 6.52 -0.63
N GLU A 344 -16.45 5.38 -1.32
CA GLU A 344 -16.28 5.34 -2.77
C GLU A 344 -17.45 6.04 -3.50
N SER A 345 -18.67 5.89 -2.99
CA SER A 345 -19.86 6.54 -3.53
C SER A 345 -19.84 8.05 -3.28
N LEU A 346 -19.44 8.45 -2.06
CA LEU A 346 -19.28 9.86 -1.69
C LEU A 346 -18.19 10.54 -2.53
N MET A 347 -16.99 9.91 -2.60
CA MET A 347 -15.89 10.41 -3.42
C MET A 347 -16.34 10.62 -4.87
N ARG A 348 -17.02 9.64 -5.46
CA ARG A 348 -17.51 9.78 -6.84
C ARG A 348 -18.55 10.86 -7.01
N LYS A 349 -19.46 11.04 -6.05
CA LYS A 349 -20.48 12.10 -6.10
C LYS A 349 -19.84 13.49 -6.10
N LEU A 350 -18.75 13.67 -5.36
CA LEU A 350 -18.04 14.94 -5.24
C LEU A 350 -17.06 15.21 -6.39
N THR A 351 -16.53 14.15 -7.00
CA THR A 351 -15.44 14.30 -8.00
C THR A 351 -15.88 14.07 -9.45
N GLY A 352 -17.02 13.44 -9.68
CA GLY A 352 -17.59 13.17 -11.02
C GLY A 352 -17.45 11.73 -11.47
#